data_9b4ad6dfe5bee66c048433acbde71000
#
_entry.id   9b4ad6dfe5bee66c048433acbde71000
#
_cell.length_a   1.000
_cell.length_b   1.000
_cell.length_c   1.000
_cell.angle_alpha   90.00
_cell.angle_beta   90.00
_cell.angle_gamma   90.00
#
_symmetry.space_group_name_H-M   'P 1'
#
loop_
_entity.id
_entity.type
_entity.pdbx_description
1 polymer ?
#
loop_
_entity_poly.entity_id
_entity_poly.type
_entity_poly.pdbx_seq_one_letter_code
_entity_poly.pdbx_strand_id
1 'polypeptide(L)' 'IGAAPRPPLSEHDPVDHPSHYVSHPSGVECIQVTEHMGFNLGNAIKYIWRADLKGDAIEDLKKARWYVDREIARRGKAKP' A
#
# COMPACT_ATOMS: atom_id res chain seq x y z
N ILE A 1 -18.65 17.06 -3.63
CA ILE A 1 -18.83 16.31 -3.18
C ILE A 1 -18.12 16.13 -2.08
N GLY A 2 -17.69 16.58 -1.49
CA GLY A 2 -17.07 16.36 -0.32
C GLY A 2 -17.85 15.52 0.56
N ALA A 3 -17.21 14.72 1.23
CA ALA A 3 -17.86 13.92 2.20
C ALA A 3 -18.33 14.81 3.31
N ALA A 4 -19.35 14.38 4.00
CA ALA A 4 -19.78 15.06 5.20
C ALA A 4 -18.63 15.06 6.19
N PRO A 5 -18.53 16.08 7.01
CA PRO A 5 -17.49 16.10 8.02
C PRO A 5 -17.61 14.89 8.91
N ARG A 6 -16.47 14.27 9.19
CA ARG A 6 -16.47 13.14 10.06
C ARG A 6 -16.17 13.56 11.47
N PRO A 7 -16.67 12.83 12.45
CA PRO A 7 -16.27 13.11 13.84
C PRO A 7 -14.77 12.88 13.95
N PRO A 8 -14.14 13.47 14.92
CA PRO A 8 -12.71 13.26 15.12
C PRO A 8 -12.41 11.79 15.23
N LEU A 9 -11.37 11.35 14.53
CA LEU A 9 -11.00 9.95 14.54
C LEU A 9 -10.14 9.66 15.74
N SER A 10 -10.29 8.48 16.29
CA SER A 10 -9.38 8.05 17.34
C SER A 10 -8.05 7.75 16.69
N GLU A 11 -7.01 7.64 17.48
CA GLU A 11 -5.72 7.31 16.97
C GLU A 11 -5.72 5.99 16.28
N HIS A 12 -6.63 5.11 16.63
CA HIS A 12 -6.65 3.79 16.09
C HIS A 12 -7.93 3.48 15.35
N ASP A 13 -8.30 4.30 14.41
CA ASP A 13 -9.42 3.97 13.56
C ASP A 13 -8.95 2.92 12.55
N PRO A 14 -9.34 1.66 12.71
CA PRO A 14 -8.79 0.59 11.86
C PRO A 14 -9.29 0.62 10.42
N VAL A 15 -10.34 1.37 10.16
CA VAL A 15 -10.89 1.44 8.82
C VAL A 15 -10.31 2.63 8.05
N ASP A 16 -10.36 3.80 8.64
CA ASP A 16 -9.92 5.00 7.94
C ASP A 16 -8.41 5.21 8.00
N HIS A 17 -7.80 4.86 9.13
CA HIS A 17 -6.36 5.10 9.31
C HIS A 17 -5.72 3.90 9.99
N PRO A 18 -5.57 2.80 9.26
CA PRO A 18 -4.87 1.65 9.84
C PRO A 18 -3.48 2.06 10.30
N SER A 19 -3.09 1.60 11.45
CA SER A 19 -1.85 2.05 12.09
C SER A 19 -0.62 1.82 11.23
N HIS A 20 -0.59 0.73 10.47
CA HIS A 20 0.58 0.42 9.65
C HIS A 20 0.72 1.37 8.45
N TYR A 21 -0.32 2.16 8.17
CA TYR A 21 -0.24 3.15 7.11
C TYR A 21 0.18 4.51 7.65
N VAL A 22 -0.29 4.87 8.84
CA VAL A 22 -0.02 6.20 9.37
C VAL A 22 1.24 6.30 10.19
N SER A 23 1.91 5.20 10.43
CA SER A 23 3.11 5.22 11.26
C SER A 23 4.40 5.41 10.46
N HIS A 24 4.30 5.62 9.15
CA HIS A 24 5.48 5.83 8.33
C HIS A 24 6.13 7.18 8.68
N PRO A 25 7.46 7.19 8.84
CA PRO A 25 8.15 8.42 9.24
C PRO A 25 7.95 9.60 8.31
N SER A 26 7.63 9.36 7.05
CA SER A 26 7.41 10.45 6.09
C SER A 26 6.14 11.23 6.38
N GLY A 27 5.23 10.66 7.15
CA GLY A 27 3.93 11.27 7.38
C GLY A 27 2.96 11.05 6.23
N VAL A 28 3.39 10.39 5.15
CA VAL A 28 2.53 10.12 4.01
C VAL A 28 1.84 8.78 4.23
N GLU A 29 0.56 8.68 3.92
CA GLU A 29 -0.15 7.43 4.01
C GLU A 29 0.06 6.64 2.72
N CYS A 30 0.30 5.35 2.86
CA CYS A 30 0.53 4.48 1.71
C CYS A 30 -0.58 4.59 0.67
N ILE A 31 -1.83 4.64 1.12
CA ILE A 31 -2.96 4.70 0.20
C ILE A 31 -2.94 5.96 -0.66
N GLN A 32 -2.39 7.05 -0.16
CA GLN A 32 -2.31 8.28 -0.94
C GLN A 32 -1.47 8.12 -2.20
N VAL A 33 -0.54 7.17 -2.16
CA VAL A 33 0.31 6.88 -3.31
C VAL A 33 -0.29 5.75 -4.12
N THR A 34 -0.66 4.66 -3.46
CA THR A 34 -1.08 3.45 -4.17
C THR A 34 -2.42 3.56 -4.86
N GLU A 35 -3.28 4.47 -4.41
CA GLU A 35 -4.57 4.63 -5.06
C GLU A 35 -4.43 5.13 -6.50
N HIS A 36 -3.28 5.68 -6.86
CA HIS A 36 -3.02 6.15 -8.21
C HIS A 36 -2.34 5.09 -9.06
N MET A 37 -2.14 3.89 -8.54
CA MET A 37 -1.43 2.82 -9.22
C MET A 37 -2.37 1.68 -9.59
N GLY A 38 -1.97 0.89 -10.57
CA GLY A 38 -2.70 -0.33 -10.86
C GLY A 38 -2.57 -1.33 -9.72
N PHE A 39 -3.35 -2.40 -9.80
CA PHE A 39 -3.46 -3.35 -8.70
C PHE A 39 -2.13 -3.97 -8.30
N ASN A 40 -1.38 -4.46 -9.28
CA ASN A 40 -0.13 -5.16 -8.96
C ASN A 40 0.91 -4.19 -8.40
N LEU A 41 1.06 -3.03 -9.00
CA LEU A 41 2.05 -2.07 -8.52
C LEU A 41 1.66 -1.49 -7.18
N GLY A 42 0.37 -1.23 -6.98
CA GLY A 42 -0.10 -0.74 -5.69
C GLY A 42 0.14 -1.73 -4.58
N ASN A 43 -0.10 -3.02 -4.85
CA ASN A 43 0.18 -4.04 -3.85
C ASN A 43 1.66 -4.20 -3.59
N ALA A 44 2.49 -4.13 -4.64
CA ALA A 44 3.93 -4.21 -4.44
C ALA A 44 4.40 -3.08 -3.53
N ILE A 45 3.95 -1.86 -3.77
CA ILE A 45 4.33 -0.72 -2.95
C ILE A 45 3.79 -0.88 -1.51
N LYS A 46 2.59 -1.40 -1.36
CA LYS A 46 2.02 -1.62 -0.03
C LYS A 46 2.91 -2.53 0.80
N TYR A 47 3.39 -3.61 0.21
CA TYR A 47 4.22 -4.56 0.96
C TYR A 47 5.62 -4.01 1.22
N ILE A 48 6.16 -3.23 0.28
CA ILE A 48 7.43 -2.56 0.52
C ILE A 48 7.29 -1.56 1.67
N TRP A 49 6.18 -0.81 1.69
CA TRP A 49 5.91 0.18 2.72
C TRP A 49 5.87 -0.46 4.10
N ARG A 50 5.23 -1.62 4.18
CA ARG A 50 5.08 -2.31 5.45
C ARG A 50 6.36 -2.95 5.95
N ALA A 51 7.28 -3.26 5.07
CA ALA A 51 8.44 -4.06 5.42
C ALA A 51 9.24 -3.48 6.58
N ASP A 52 9.34 -2.13 6.64
CA ASP A 52 10.07 -1.50 7.73
C ASP A 52 9.19 -1.12 8.92
N LEU A 53 7.88 -1.26 8.80
CA LEU A 53 6.98 -0.75 9.82
C LEU A 53 6.51 -1.80 10.80
N LYS A 54 6.27 -3.00 10.33
CA LYS A 54 5.81 -4.04 11.23
C LYS A 54 5.73 -5.36 10.50
N GLY A 55 5.59 -6.42 11.28
CA GLY A 55 5.40 -7.74 10.73
C GLY A 55 6.70 -8.38 10.29
N ASP A 56 6.58 -9.32 9.39
CA ASP A 56 7.72 -10.08 8.89
C ASP A 56 8.19 -9.41 7.61
N ALA A 57 9.31 -8.68 7.69
CA ALA A 57 9.84 -7.95 6.56
C ALA A 57 10.16 -8.86 5.38
N ILE A 58 10.71 -10.03 5.65
CA ILE A 58 11.07 -10.95 4.57
C ILE A 58 9.81 -11.43 3.84
N GLU A 59 8.77 -11.74 4.58
CA GLU A 59 7.52 -12.18 3.96
C GLU A 59 6.91 -11.03 3.14
N ASP A 60 6.92 -9.82 3.67
CA ASP A 60 6.40 -8.67 2.94
C ASP A 60 7.19 -8.42 1.66
N LEU A 61 8.51 -8.53 1.72
CA LEU A 61 9.33 -8.33 0.53
C LEU A 61 9.10 -9.42 -0.51
N LYS A 62 8.85 -10.66 -0.07
CA LYS A 62 8.51 -11.73 -1.00
C LYS A 62 7.18 -11.48 -1.68
N LYS A 63 6.21 -10.95 -0.95
CA LYS A 63 4.93 -10.59 -1.53
C LYS A 63 5.07 -9.46 -2.52
N ALA A 64 5.89 -8.46 -2.18
CA ALA A 64 6.15 -7.35 -3.11
C ALA A 64 6.77 -7.88 -4.39
N ARG A 65 7.74 -8.78 -4.26
CA ARG A 65 8.39 -9.38 -5.43
C ARG A 65 7.38 -10.12 -6.31
N TRP A 66 6.46 -10.84 -5.67
CA TRP A 66 5.46 -11.59 -6.42
C TRP A 66 4.59 -10.65 -7.27
N TYR A 67 4.19 -9.53 -6.70
CA TYR A 67 3.36 -8.59 -7.45
C TYR A 67 4.14 -7.88 -8.55
N VAL A 68 5.42 -7.60 -8.33
CA VAL A 68 6.26 -7.01 -9.36
C VAL A 68 6.43 -8.00 -10.51
N ASP A 69 6.70 -9.27 -10.19
CA ASP A 69 6.84 -10.30 -11.21
C ASP A 69 5.53 -10.47 -11.99
N ARG A 70 4.41 -10.40 -11.31
CA ARG A 70 3.10 -10.52 -11.97
C ARG A 70 2.89 -9.36 -12.95
N GLU A 71 3.32 -8.16 -12.56
CA GLU A 71 3.17 -7.01 -13.44
C GLU A 71 4.09 -7.11 -14.65
N ILE A 72 5.30 -7.60 -14.46
CA ILE A 72 6.23 -7.83 -15.57
C ILE A 72 5.62 -8.81 -16.57
N ALA A 73 5.05 -9.90 -16.06
CA ALA A 73 4.43 -10.89 -16.92
C ALA A 73 3.25 -10.31 -17.69
N ARG A 74 2.44 -9.50 -17.01
CA ARG A 74 1.28 -8.90 -17.64
C ARG A 74 1.70 -7.97 -18.78
N ARG A 75 2.69 -7.15 -18.54
CA ARG A 75 3.15 -6.20 -19.55
C ARG A 75 3.91 -6.90 -20.68
N GLY A 76 4.64 -7.94 -20.32
CA GLY A 76 5.35 -8.72 -21.33
C GLY A 76 4.41 -9.36 -22.32
N LYS A 77 3.25 -9.83 -21.86
CA LYS A 77 2.28 -10.42 -22.76
C LYS A 77 1.61 -9.40 -23.65
N ALA A 78 1.58 -8.14 -23.23
CA ALA A 78 0.95 -7.11 -24.02
C ALA A 78 1.82 -6.61 -25.16
N LYS A 79 3.08 -6.95 -25.16
CA LYS A 79 3.98 -6.50 -26.21
C LYS A 79 3.90 -7.42 -27.42
N PRO A 80 3.94 -6.87 -28.60
CA PRO A 80 3.94 -7.69 -29.81
C PRO A 80 5.19 -8.53 -29.91
#